data_b924fd89f0633deeb7a903b8c3604c7f
#
_entry.id   b924fd89f0633deeb7a903b8c3604c7f
#
_cell.length_a   1.000
_cell.length_b   1.000
_cell.length_c   1.000
_cell.angle_alpha   90.00
_cell.angle_beta   90.00
_cell.angle_gamma   90.00
#
_symmetry.space_group_name_H-M   'P 1'
#
loop_
_entity.id
_entity.type
_entity.pdbx_description
1 polymer ?
#
loop_
_entity_poly.entity_id
_entity_poly.type
_entity_poly.pdbx_seq_one_letter_code
_entity_poly.pdbx_strand_id
1 'polypeptide(L)'
;MPAVSFQQVEKTYTGVRGTFRALDSVSFDIPQGEFFGLLGPNGAGKTTLISVLAGLTRPTGGRVTVMGFDVQRDAAAARKALGVVPQELVFDPFFTVREALRIQSGYFGVRHNEAWINELLEHLGLADKADANMRQLSGGMKRRVLVAQALVHRPPVIVLDEPTAGVDVELRQTLWAFIARLNREGHTVLLTTHYLEEAEALCHRIGMLKQGKLVALDRTANLLAATASTMLRFKTDQALPAALAGQARVTGRIVQLKARDAADVERLLAALREAQVRIEDLEIGRADLEDVFLEIMQAGGRQPALGEPAGQAALPATAGVAGVAGVAA
;
A
#
# COMPACT_ATOMS: atom_id res chain seq x y z
N MET A 1 0.93 2.77 -20.51
CA MET A 1 0.64 1.36 -20.17
C MET A 1 0.79 1.20 -18.66
N PRO A 2 -0.16 0.60 -17.92
CA PRO A 2 -0.01 0.39 -16.49
C PRO A 2 1.12 -0.59 -16.19
N ALA A 3 1.76 -0.44 -15.01
CA ALA A 3 2.73 -1.42 -14.50
C ALA A 3 2.02 -2.71 -14.05
N VAL A 4 0.86 -2.55 -13.39
CA VAL A 4 0.00 -3.66 -12.99
C VAL A 4 -1.44 -3.33 -13.39
N SER A 5 -2.16 -4.31 -13.96
CA SER A 5 -3.58 -4.19 -14.28
C SER A 5 -4.34 -5.40 -13.76
N PHE A 6 -5.40 -5.15 -13.02
CA PHE A 6 -6.39 -6.12 -12.59
C PHE A 6 -7.69 -5.84 -13.33
N GLN A 7 -8.23 -6.83 -14.05
CA GLN A 7 -9.42 -6.70 -14.87
C GLN A 7 -10.44 -7.76 -14.46
N GLN A 8 -11.47 -7.35 -13.71
CA GLN A 8 -12.55 -8.20 -13.20
C GLN A 8 -12.04 -9.50 -12.53
N VAL A 9 -11.03 -9.35 -11.69
CA VAL A 9 -10.36 -10.50 -11.07
C VAL A 9 -11.27 -11.14 -10.04
N GLU A 10 -11.50 -12.43 -10.22
CA GLU A 10 -12.30 -13.26 -9.33
C GLU A 10 -11.47 -14.41 -8.79
N LYS A 11 -11.70 -14.76 -7.53
CA LYS A 11 -11.14 -15.97 -6.95
C LYS A 11 -12.12 -16.61 -5.99
N THR A 12 -12.50 -17.83 -6.32
CA THR A 12 -13.31 -18.69 -5.47
C THR A 12 -12.50 -19.92 -5.08
N TYR A 13 -12.45 -20.21 -3.80
CA TYR A 13 -11.89 -21.46 -3.27
C TYR A 13 -13.02 -22.43 -3.00
N THR A 14 -12.86 -23.67 -3.45
CA THR A 14 -13.80 -24.75 -3.19
C THR A 14 -13.14 -25.76 -2.25
N GLY A 15 -13.74 -26.03 -1.12
CA GLY A 15 -13.25 -26.96 -0.11
C GLY A 15 -14.37 -27.81 0.46
N VAL A 16 -14.03 -28.73 1.35
CA VAL A 16 -14.98 -29.66 2.01
C VAL A 16 -16.10 -28.91 2.76
N ARG A 17 -15.85 -27.68 3.21
CA ARG A 17 -16.80 -26.85 3.95
C ARG A 17 -17.65 -25.91 3.08
N GLY A 18 -17.56 -26.04 1.76
CA GLY A 18 -18.29 -25.19 0.80
C GLY A 18 -17.37 -24.31 -0.05
N THR A 19 -17.97 -23.32 -0.70
CA THR A 19 -17.28 -22.36 -1.57
C THR A 19 -17.09 -21.03 -0.83
N PHE A 20 -15.89 -20.46 -0.92
CA PHE A 20 -15.54 -19.16 -0.39
C PHE A 20 -15.04 -18.25 -1.52
N ARG A 21 -15.73 -17.14 -1.77
CA ARG A 21 -15.32 -16.14 -2.77
C ARG A 21 -14.37 -15.13 -2.11
N ALA A 22 -13.09 -15.28 -2.40
CA ALA A 22 -12.03 -14.44 -1.83
C ALA A 22 -11.84 -13.13 -2.58
N LEU A 23 -12.12 -13.11 -3.92
CA LEU A 23 -12.10 -11.91 -4.77
C LEU A 23 -13.38 -11.89 -5.60
N ASP A 24 -14.00 -10.73 -5.68
CA ASP A 24 -15.27 -10.49 -6.36
C ASP A 24 -15.13 -9.33 -7.34
N SER A 25 -14.76 -9.66 -8.58
CA SER A 25 -14.68 -8.73 -9.73
C SER A 25 -13.81 -7.49 -9.48
N VAL A 26 -12.61 -7.68 -8.90
CA VAL A 26 -11.68 -6.60 -8.57
C VAL A 26 -11.06 -6.04 -9.85
N SER A 27 -11.18 -4.71 -10.07
CA SER A 27 -10.64 -4.03 -11.25
C SER A 27 -9.98 -2.71 -10.86
N PHE A 28 -8.70 -2.55 -11.16
CA PHE A 28 -7.95 -1.29 -11.09
C PHE A 28 -6.59 -1.43 -11.76
N ASP A 29 -5.99 -0.28 -12.08
CA ASP A 29 -4.66 -0.19 -12.67
C ASP A 29 -3.70 0.54 -11.74
N ILE A 30 -2.42 0.15 -11.76
CA ILE A 30 -1.32 0.85 -11.09
C ILE A 30 -0.40 1.37 -12.20
N PRO A 31 -0.28 2.70 -12.38
CA PRO A 31 0.67 3.33 -13.29
C PRO A 31 2.13 2.99 -12.97
N GLN A 32 3.01 3.10 -13.97
CA GLN A 32 4.44 2.93 -13.74
C GLN A 32 4.99 4.05 -12.84
N GLY A 33 5.89 3.69 -11.92
CA GLY A 33 6.50 4.61 -10.97
C GLY A 33 5.57 5.04 -9.82
N GLU A 34 4.37 4.47 -9.72
CA GLU A 34 3.46 4.76 -8.61
C GLU A 34 3.86 3.99 -7.34
N PHE A 35 3.75 4.64 -6.18
CA PHE A 35 3.75 3.98 -4.88
C PHE A 35 2.29 3.79 -4.45
N PHE A 36 1.79 2.56 -4.55
CA PHE A 36 0.38 2.21 -4.36
C PHE A 36 0.17 1.42 -3.08
N GLY A 37 -0.77 1.84 -2.25
CA GLY A 37 -1.20 1.13 -1.04
C GLY A 37 -2.44 0.27 -1.29
N LEU A 38 -2.40 -1.01 -0.88
CA LEU A 38 -3.56 -1.89 -0.87
C LEU A 38 -3.94 -2.22 0.58
N LEU A 39 -4.99 -1.59 1.08
CA LEU A 39 -5.45 -1.70 2.45
C LEU A 39 -6.72 -2.54 2.57
N GLY A 40 -7.02 -2.97 3.77
CA GLY A 40 -8.23 -3.74 4.09
C GLY A 40 -8.05 -4.58 5.35
N PRO A 41 -9.13 -4.98 6.02
CA PRO A 41 -9.06 -5.83 7.20
C PRO A 41 -8.51 -7.22 6.86
N ASN A 42 -8.22 -8.01 7.90
CA ASN A 42 -7.85 -9.41 7.71
C ASN A 42 -8.98 -10.17 7.02
N GLY A 43 -8.61 -11.00 6.03
CA GLY A 43 -9.58 -11.72 5.20
C GLY A 43 -10.25 -10.87 4.10
N ALA A 44 -9.85 -9.60 3.89
CA ALA A 44 -10.39 -8.76 2.82
C ALA A 44 -10.05 -9.23 1.40
N GLY A 45 -9.06 -10.13 1.24
CA GLY A 45 -8.62 -10.64 -0.05
C GLY A 45 -7.24 -10.13 -0.53
N LYS A 46 -6.54 -9.29 0.26
CA LYS A 46 -5.25 -8.70 -0.12
C LYS A 46 -4.21 -9.75 -0.52
N THR A 47 -3.92 -10.69 0.36
CA THR A 47 -2.93 -11.77 0.10
C THR A 47 -3.37 -12.66 -1.06
N THR A 48 -4.68 -12.89 -1.25
CA THR A 48 -5.18 -13.61 -2.43
C THR A 48 -4.90 -12.83 -3.72
N LEU A 49 -5.13 -11.51 -3.72
CA LEU A 49 -4.87 -10.67 -4.89
C LEU A 49 -3.37 -10.64 -5.23
N ILE A 50 -2.50 -10.52 -4.22
CA ILE A 50 -1.05 -10.61 -4.37
C ILE A 50 -0.64 -11.99 -4.88
N SER A 51 -1.20 -13.08 -4.36
CA SER A 51 -0.92 -14.45 -4.81
C SER A 51 -1.30 -14.67 -6.28
N VAL A 52 -2.40 -14.04 -6.74
CA VAL A 52 -2.79 -14.05 -8.15
C VAL A 52 -1.79 -13.24 -8.99
N LEU A 53 -1.40 -12.04 -8.54
CA LEU A 53 -0.42 -11.20 -9.21
C LEU A 53 0.94 -11.89 -9.34
N ALA A 54 1.38 -12.56 -8.28
CA ALA A 54 2.64 -13.34 -8.26
C ALA A 54 2.60 -14.64 -9.10
N GLY A 55 1.41 -14.99 -9.63
CA GLY A 55 1.22 -16.24 -10.37
C GLY A 55 1.27 -17.50 -9.50
N LEU A 56 1.15 -17.37 -8.18
CA LEU A 56 1.10 -18.47 -7.21
C LEU A 56 -0.29 -19.12 -7.17
N THR A 57 -1.32 -18.36 -7.48
CA THR A 57 -2.71 -18.79 -7.50
C THR A 57 -3.37 -18.36 -8.79
N ARG A 58 -4.08 -19.29 -9.47
CA ARG A 58 -4.85 -18.94 -10.67
C ARG A 58 -6.17 -18.27 -10.26
N PRO A 59 -6.55 -17.13 -10.86
CA PRO A 59 -7.87 -16.56 -10.70
C PRO A 59 -8.93 -17.50 -11.27
N THR A 60 -10.17 -17.44 -10.78
CA THR A 60 -11.31 -18.17 -11.34
C THR A 60 -11.98 -17.40 -12.48
N GLY A 61 -11.77 -16.09 -12.54
CA GLY A 61 -12.22 -15.18 -13.60
C GLY A 61 -11.35 -13.94 -13.69
N GLY A 62 -11.48 -13.20 -14.79
CA GLY A 62 -10.73 -11.99 -15.03
C GLY A 62 -9.30 -12.21 -15.50
N ARG A 63 -8.52 -11.11 -15.51
CA ARG A 63 -7.16 -11.08 -16.04
C ARG A 63 -6.26 -10.19 -15.19
N VAL A 64 -4.99 -10.60 -15.04
CA VAL A 64 -3.95 -9.79 -14.39
C VAL A 64 -2.74 -9.68 -15.31
N THR A 65 -2.19 -8.47 -15.45
CA THR A 65 -0.96 -8.24 -16.21
C THR A 65 0.05 -7.44 -15.40
N VAL A 66 1.33 -7.74 -15.62
CA VAL A 66 2.49 -7.03 -15.08
C VAL A 66 3.34 -6.55 -16.25
N MET A 67 3.56 -5.24 -16.34
CA MET A 67 4.28 -4.62 -17.47
C MET A 67 3.74 -5.09 -18.83
N GLY A 68 2.40 -5.36 -18.91
CA GLY A 68 1.71 -5.88 -20.07
C GLY A 68 1.75 -7.37 -20.26
N PHE A 69 2.59 -8.11 -19.54
CA PHE A 69 2.66 -9.56 -19.58
C PHE A 69 1.54 -10.18 -18.73
N ASP A 70 0.78 -11.08 -19.32
CA ASP A 70 -0.26 -11.83 -18.60
C ASP A 70 0.38 -12.80 -17.61
N VAL A 71 -0.04 -12.75 -16.33
CA VAL A 71 0.57 -13.56 -15.27
C VAL A 71 0.36 -15.06 -15.46
N GLN A 72 -0.58 -15.49 -16.31
CA GLN A 72 -0.82 -16.89 -16.63
C GLN A 72 -0.20 -17.32 -17.98
N ARG A 73 -0.41 -16.51 -19.03
CA ARG A 73 0.04 -16.83 -20.39
C ARG A 73 1.52 -16.54 -20.58
N ASP A 74 1.99 -15.42 -20.04
CA ASP A 74 3.36 -14.94 -20.16
C ASP A 74 4.12 -15.05 -18.82
N ALA A 75 3.86 -16.11 -18.06
CA ALA A 75 4.25 -16.27 -16.66
C ALA A 75 5.75 -16.04 -16.39
N ALA A 76 6.64 -16.44 -17.33
CA ALA A 76 8.07 -16.24 -17.17
C ALA A 76 8.46 -14.74 -17.28
N ALA A 77 7.88 -14.02 -18.23
CA ALA A 77 8.12 -12.59 -18.42
C ALA A 77 7.50 -11.77 -17.29
N ALA A 78 6.27 -12.09 -16.87
CA ALA A 78 5.61 -11.45 -15.74
C ALA A 78 6.41 -11.62 -14.45
N ARG A 79 6.93 -12.81 -14.15
CA ARG A 79 7.76 -13.05 -12.96
C ARG A 79 9.10 -12.31 -13.00
N LYS A 80 9.74 -12.17 -14.18
CA LYS A 80 10.96 -11.36 -14.32
C LYS A 80 10.72 -9.88 -14.05
N ALA A 81 9.52 -9.38 -14.33
CA ALA A 81 9.14 -8.00 -14.07
C ALA A 81 8.67 -7.74 -12.64
N LEU A 82 8.61 -8.78 -11.79
CA LEU A 82 8.01 -8.71 -10.46
C LEU A 82 8.99 -9.18 -9.37
N GLY A 83 9.16 -8.38 -8.33
CA GLY A 83 9.80 -8.77 -7.08
C GLY A 83 8.75 -8.84 -5.97
N VAL A 84 8.58 -9.98 -5.32
CA VAL A 84 7.55 -10.17 -4.29
C VAL A 84 8.20 -10.50 -2.96
N VAL A 85 7.88 -9.73 -1.93
CA VAL A 85 8.20 -10.04 -0.53
C VAL A 85 6.94 -10.62 0.11
N PRO A 86 6.91 -11.94 0.39
CA PRO A 86 5.75 -12.59 0.95
C PRO A 86 5.57 -12.27 2.44
N GLN A 87 4.37 -12.43 2.97
CA GLN A 87 4.09 -12.26 4.40
C GLN A 87 4.80 -13.33 5.25
N GLU A 88 4.87 -14.56 4.79
CA GLU A 88 5.52 -15.66 5.51
C GLU A 88 7.04 -15.66 5.33
N LEU A 89 7.77 -16.02 6.40
CA LEU A 89 9.22 -16.16 6.36
C LEU A 89 9.61 -17.53 5.80
N VAL A 90 9.82 -17.59 4.49
CA VAL A 90 10.34 -18.80 3.82
C VAL A 90 11.81 -18.59 3.48
N PHE A 91 12.69 -19.43 3.97
CA PHE A 91 14.13 -19.35 3.70
C PHE A 91 14.75 -20.75 3.60
N ASP A 92 15.82 -20.86 2.82
CA ASP A 92 16.63 -22.07 2.74
C ASP A 92 17.68 -22.01 3.86
N PRO A 93 17.69 -22.98 4.76
CA PRO A 93 18.59 -22.97 5.93
C PRO A 93 20.04 -23.40 5.60
N PHE A 94 20.34 -23.83 4.38
CA PHE A 94 21.63 -24.38 4.01
C PHE A 94 22.63 -23.33 3.49
N PHE A 95 22.14 -22.17 3.06
CA PHE A 95 22.96 -21.12 2.45
C PHE A 95 23.27 -19.99 3.42
N THR A 96 24.36 -19.29 3.15
CA THR A 96 24.63 -17.97 3.70
C THR A 96 23.74 -16.93 3.03
N VAL A 97 23.64 -15.74 3.62
CA VAL A 97 22.84 -14.62 3.04
C VAL A 97 23.32 -14.31 1.61
N ARG A 98 24.63 -14.17 1.41
CA ARG A 98 25.24 -13.86 0.12
C ARG A 98 24.99 -14.95 -0.93
N GLU A 99 25.16 -16.22 -0.55
CA GLU A 99 24.88 -17.35 -1.41
C GLU A 99 23.40 -17.37 -1.84
N ALA A 100 22.47 -17.16 -0.91
CA ALA A 100 21.06 -17.10 -1.22
C ALA A 100 20.74 -16.00 -2.24
N LEU A 101 21.36 -14.82 -2.13
CA LEU A 101 21.18 -13.72 -3.08
C LEU A 101 21.81 -14.03 -4.46
N ARG A 102 22.99 -14.67 -4.49
CA ARG A 102 23.63 -15.12 -5.75
C ARG A 102 22.78 -16.14 -6.47
N ILE A 103 22.27 -17.13 -5.76
CA ILE A 103 21.39 -18.16 -6.30
C ILE A 103 20.13 -17.53 -6.87
N GLN A 104 19.49 -16.63 -6.09
CA GLN A 104 18.29 -15.92 -6.53
C GLN A 104 18.55 -15.06 -7.77
N SER A 105 19.69 -14.35 -7.84
CA SER A 105 20.13 -13.60 -9.00
C SER A 105 20.27 -14.50 -10.23
N GLY A 106 20.85 -15.69 -10.04
CA GLY A 106 21.01 -16.71 -11.08
C GLY A 106 19.68 -17.22 -11.65
N TYR A 107 18.65 -17.41 -10.82
CA TYR A 107 17.31 -17.81 -11.28
C TYR A 107 16.68 -16.80 -12.25
N PHE A 108 16.98 -15.52 -12.09
CA PHE A 108 16.55 -14.47 -13.02
C PHE A 108 17.50 -14.24 -14.20
N GLY A 109 18.61 -15.02 -14.28
CA GLY A 109 19.61 -14.94 -15.35
C GLY A 109 20.55 -13.73 -15.23
N VAL A 110 20.59 -13.07 -14.06
CA VAL A 110 21.50 -11.94 -13.80
C VAL A 110 22.84 -12.48 -13.34
N ARG A 111 23.88 -12.27 -14.17
CA ARG A 111 25.27 -12.67 -13.88
C ARG A 111 26.07 -11.47 -13.35
N HIS A 112 27.13 -11.75 -12.60
CA HIS A 112 28.07 -10.73 -12.07
C HIS A 112 27.37 -9.60 -11.28
N ASN A 113 26.44 -9.96 -10.40
CA ASN A 113 25.55 -9.03 -9.66
C ASN A 113 26.12 -8.59 -8.29
N GLU A 114 27.40 -8.81 -8.02
CA GLU A 114 28.00 -8.59 -6.71
C GLU A 114 27.88 -7.14 -6.22
N ALA A 115 28.07 -6.16 -7.11
CA ALA A 115 27.95 -4.77 -6.76
C ALA A 115 26.56 -4.42 -6.21
N TRP A 116 25.50 -4.92 -6.89
CA TRP A 116 24.14 -4.72 -6.44
C TRP A 116 23.79 -5.52 -5.19
N ILE A 117 24.29 -6.75 -5.06
CA ILE A 117 24.13 -7.56 -3.85
C ILE A 117 24.76 -6.85 -2.66
N ASN A 118 25.95 -6.28 -2.79
CA ASN A 118 26.59 -5.51 -1.71
C ASN A 118 25.78 -4.26 -1.33
N GLU A 119 25.29 -3.51 -2.32
CA GLU A 119 24.41 -2.36 -2.11
C GLU A 119 23.14 -2.73 -1.35
N LEU A 120 22.48 -3.83 -1.73
CA LEU A 120 21.32 -4.36 -1.01
C LEU A 120 21.64 -4.73 0.44
N LEU A 121 22.77 -5.39 0.68
CA LEU A 121 23.21 -5.79 2.00
C LEU A 121 23.49 -4.59 2.90
N GLU A 122 24.11 -3.54 2.38
CA GLU A 122 24.37 -2.28 3.10
C GLU A 122 23.06 -1.58 3.47
N HIS A 123 22.20 -1.32 2.49
CA HIS A 123 20.94 -0.61 2.72
C HIS A 123 19.95 -1.37 3.62
N LEU A 124 20.06 -2.69 3.66
CA LEU A 124 19.22 -3.52 4.53
C LEU A 124 19.89 -3.86 5.86
N GLY A 125 21.07 -3.30 6.16
CA GLY A 125 21.79 -3.53 7.41
C GLY A 125 22.16 -5.00 7.61
N LEU A 126 22.61 -5.66 6.53
CA LEU A 126 23.00 -7.07 6.49
C LEU A 126 24.47 -7.28 6.08
N ALA A 127 25.24 -6.21 5.91
CA ALA A 127 26.61 -6.29 5.41
C ALA A 127 27.53 -7.14 6.32
N ASP A 128 27.41 -6.98 7.63
CA ASP A 128 28.13 -7.76 8.66
C ASP A 128 27.65 -9.20 8.80
N LYS A 129 26.51 -9.54 8.19
CA LYS A 129 25.89 -10.88 8.19
C LYS A 129 25.88 -11.53 6.81
N ALA A 130 26.57 -10.94 5.83
CA ALA A 130 26.58 -11.44 4.46
C ALA A 130 26.99 -12.92 4.35
N ASP A 131 27.98 -13.34 5.12
CA ASP A 131 28.51 -14.69 5.13
C ASP A 131 27.96 -15.55 6.30
N ALA A 132 27.00 -15.02 7.08
CA ALA A 132 26.30 -15.76 8.10
C ALA A 132 25.27 -16.72 7.49
N ASN A 133 25.11 -17.91 8.09
CA ASN A 133 24.08 -18.85 7.69
C ASN A 133 22.69 -18.32 8.05
N MET A 134 21.71 -18.55 7.16
CA MET A 134 20.32 -18.13 7.34
C MET A 134 19.68 -18.58 8.67
N ARG A 135 20.11 -19.71 9.24
CA ARG A 135 19.62 -20.20 10.52
C ARG A 135 19.98 -19.30 11.70
N GLN A 136 21.12 -18.63 11.62
CA GLN A 136 21.67 -17.79 12.68
C GLN A 136 21.02 -16.40 12.78
N LEU A 137 20.18 -16.06 11.78
CA LEU A 137 19.55 -14.76 11.70
C LEU A 137 18.31 -14.66 12.57
N SER A 138 18.07 -13.49 13.16
CA SER A 138 16.80 -13.16 13.81
C SER A 138 15.64 -13.11 12.79
N GLY A 139 14.39 -13.13 13.26
CA GLY A 139 13.22 -13.01 12.40
C GLY A 139 13.23 -11.74 11.54
N GLY A 140 13.58 -10.59 12.15
CA GLY A 140 13.71 -9.32 11.42
C GLY A 140 14.83 -9.33 10.38
N MET A 141 15.99 -9.99 10.68
CA MET A 141 17.06 -10.15 9.69
C MET A 141 16.62 -11.04 8.51
N LYS A 142 15.95 -12.15 8.79
CA LYS A 142 15.38 -13.02 7.74
C LYS A 142 14.41 -12.26 6.84
N ARG A 143 13.55 -11.39 7.43
CA ARG A 143 12.63 -10.53 6.67
C ARG A 143 13.39 -9.62 5.70
N ARG A 144 14.48 -9.00 6.15
CA ARG A 144 15.32 -8.14 5.30
C ARG A 144 16.02 -8.92 4.20
N VAL A 145 16.42 -10.17 4.44
CA VAL A 145 16.96 -11.04 3.37
C VAL A 145 15.90 -11.34 2.32
N LEU A 146 14.64 -11.60 2.70
CA LEU A 146 13.55 -11.79 1.73
C LEU A 146 13.33 -10.52 0.88
N VAL A 147 13.44 -9.33 1.48
CA VAL A 147 13.40 -8.07 0.72
C VAL A 147 14.57 -8.02 -0.28
N ALA A 148 15.80 -8.34 0.15
CA ALA A 148 16.96 -8.39 -0.73
C ALA A 148 16.77 -9.38 -1.88
N GLN A 149 16.25 -10.57 -1.62
CA GLN A 149 15.95 -11.58 -2.64
C GLN A 149 14.92 -11.10 -3.67
N ALA A 150 13.86 -10.40 -3.22
CA ALA A 150 12.86 -9.84 -4.12
C ALA A 150 13.43 -8.74 -5.03
N LEU A 151 14.46 -8.01 -4.58
CA LEU A 151 15.06 -6.89 -5.29
C LEU A 151 16.32 -7.24 -6.09
N VAL A 152 16.88 -8.43 -5.92
CA VAL A 152 18.19 -8.81 -6.45
C VAL A 152 18.29 -8.72 -7.98
N HIS A 153 17.19 -8.90 -8.70
CA HIS A 153 17.10 -8.82 -10.16
C HIS A 153 16.58 -7.46 -10.68
N ARG A 154 16.47 -6.44 -9.80
CA ARG A 154 15.99 -5.08 -10.12
C ARG A 154 14.64 -5.07 -10.86
N PRO A 155 13.60 -5.67 -10.30
CA PRO A 155 12.29 -5.75 -10.96
C PRO A 155 11.67 -4.37 -11.12
N PRO A 156 11.01 -4.05 -12.25
CA PRO A 156 10.29 -2.78 -12.42
C PRO A 156 9.07 -2.65 -11.50
N VAL A 157 8.53 -3.77 -10.99
CA VAL A 157 7.41 -3.81 -10.05
C VAL A 157 7.81 -4.56 -8.78
N ILE A 158 7.64 -3.91 -7.63
CA ILE A 158 7.97 -4.42 -6.30
C ILE A 158 6.66 -4.58 -5.51
N VAL A 159 6.42 -5.77 -4.98
CA VAL A 159 5.27 -6.07 -4.12
C VAL A 159 5.77 -6.40 -2.72
N LEU A 160 5.27 -5.67 -1.74
CA LEU A 160 5.63 -5.79 -0.34
C LEU A 160 4.39 -6.17 0.46
N ASP A 161 4.29 -7.44 0.88
CA ASP A 161 3.17 -7.91 1.71
C ASP A 161 3.58 -7.88 3.18
N GLU A 162 3.16 -6.83 3.89
CA GLU A 162 3.49 -6.54 5.30
C GLU A 162 5.01 -6.62 5.60
N PRO A 163 5.87 -5.88 4.88
CA PRO A 163 7.32 -6.07 4.92
C PRO A 163 7.95 -5.70 6.27
N THR A 164 7.29 -4.88 7.08
CA THR A 164 7.80 -4.34 8.35
C THR A 164 7.30 -5.10 9.58
N ALA A 165 6.51 -6.17 9.39
CA ALA A 165 6.03 -6.99 10.49
C ALA A 165 7.19 -7.60 11.28
N GLY A 166 7.28 -7.27 12.60
CA GLY A 166 8.34 -7.76 13.48
C GLY A 166 9.73 -7.12 13.27
N VAL A 167 9.79 -6.00 12.54
CA VAL A 167 11.01 -5.19 12.35
C VAL A 167 10.98 -4.02 13.34
N ASP A 168 12.14 -3.73 13.97
CA ASP A 168 12.27 -2.58 14.87
C ASP A 168 12.15 -1.23 14.13
N VAL A 169 11.92 -0.14 14.89
CA VAL A 169 11.56 1.18 14.33
C VAL A 169 12.68 1.75 13.45
N GLU A 170 13.94 1.64 13.88
CA GLU A 170 15.09 2.22 13.17
C GLU A 170 15.30 1.51 11.82
N LEU A 171 15.27 0.19 11.83
CA LEU A 171 15.41 -0.62 10.62
C LEU A 171 14.20 -0.46 9.68
N ARG A 172 13.01 -0.23 10.23
CA ARG A 172 11.82 0.10 9.44
C ARG A 172 12.01 1.39 8.66
N GLN A 173 12.51 2.44 9.30
CA GLN A 173 12.80 3.71 8.64
C GLN A 173 13.85 3.56 7.53
N THR A 174 14.92 2.80 7.78
CA THR A 174 15.95 2.51 6.77
C THR A 174 15.39 1.77 5.56
N LEU A 175 14.54 0.75 5.80
CA LEU A 175 13.86 0.02 4.73
C LEU A 175 12.98 0.96 3.89
N TRP A 176 12.18 1.80 4.53
CA TRP A 176 11.30 2.73 3.82
C TRP A 176 12.07 3.79 3.02
N ALA A 177 13.15 4.34 3.58
CA ALA A 177 14.02 5.26 2.87
C ALA A 177 14.60 4.59 1.60
N PHE A 178 15.01 3.32 1.69
CA PHE A 178 15.52 2.56 0.56
C PHE A 178 14.45 2.27 -0.50
N ILE A 179 13.25 1.80 -0.10
CA ILE A 179 12.15 1.54 -1.04
C ILE A 179 11.67 2.84 -1.70
N ALA A 180 11.57 3.94 -0.95
CA ALA A 180 11.22 5.26 -1.50
C ALA A 180 12.27 5.76 -2.51
N ARG A 181 13.57 5.45 -2.31
CA ARG A 181 14.62 5.72 -3.30
C ARG A 181 14.37 4.94 -4.59
N LEU A 182 14.12 3.62 -4.51
CA LEU A 182 13.83 2.79 -5.67
C LEU A 182 12.59 3.29 -6.43
N ASN A 183 11.56 3.75 -5.70
CA ASN A 183 10.38 4.32 -6.34
C ASN A 183 10.72 5.62 -7.10
N ARG A 184 11.54 6.52 -6.53
CA ARG A 184 12.04 7.72 -7.23
C ARG A 184 12.90 7.38 -8.46
N GLU A 185 13.59 6.24 -8.45
CA GLU A 185 14.35 5.70 -9.59
C GLU A 185 13.46 5.07 -10.67
N GLY A 186 12.12 5.07 -10.48
CA GLY A 186 11.12 4.62 -11.44
C GLY A 186 10.51 3.25 -11.19
N HIS A 187 10.88 2.57 -10.12
CA HIS A 187 10.22 1.32 -9.73
C HIS A 187 8.79 1.58 -9.24
N THR A 188 7.85 0.73 -9.68
CA THR A 188 6.47 0.74 -9.17
C THR A 188 6.40 -0.09 -7.90
N VAL A 189 5.76 0.42 -6.85
CA VAL A 189 5.64 -0.28 -5.56
C VAL A 189 4.19 -0.53 -5.22
N LEU A 190 3.84 -1.77 -4.93
CA LEU A 190 2.57 -2.18 -4.32
C LEU A 190 2.83 -2.61 -2.88
N LEU A 191 2.30 -1.86 -1.93
CA LEU A 191 2.44 -2.09 -0.51
C LEU A 191 1.13 -2.58 0.10
N THR A 192 1.17 -3.66 0.89
CA THR A 192 0.18 -3.91 1.91
C THR A 192 0.78 -3.68 3.29
N THR A 193 0.05 -3.07 4.16
CA THR A 193 0.44 -2.85 5.55
C THR A 193 -0.80 -2.76 6.44
N HIS A 194 -0.64 -3.06 7.70
CA HIS A 194 -1.60 -2.76 8.75
C HIS A 194 -1.24 -1.46 9.52
N TYR A 195 -0.07 -0.88 9.23
CA TYR A 195 0.36 0.42 9.74
C TYR A 195 -0.12 1.50 8.76
N LEU A 196 -1.26 2.13 9.06
CA LEU A 196 -1.89 3.11 8.17
C LEU A 196 -1.03 4.37 8.00
N GLU A 197 -0.24 4.74 9.03
CA GLU A 197 0.75 5.81 8.97
C GLU A 197 1.80 5.59 7.85
N GLU A 198 2.25 4.33 7.63
CA GLU A 198 3.17 4.01 6.55
C GLU A 198 2.52 4.23 5.18
N ALA A 199 1.27 3.79 5.03
CA ALA A 199 0.51 3.98 3.79
C ALA A 199 0.26 5.47 3.51
N GLU A 200 -0.08 6.25 4.54
CA GLU A 200 -0.29 7.69 4.43
C GLU A 200 0.98 8.43 4.00
N ALA A 201 2.13 8.07 4.60
CA ALA A 201 3.40 8.73 4.34
C ALA A 201 4.03 8.37 2.98
N LEU A 202 3.80 7.15 2.48
CA LEU A 202 4.52 6.60 1.33
C LEU A 202 3.66 6.50 0.06
N CYS A 203 2.36 6.21 0.20
CA CYS A 203 1.54 5.88 -0.95
C CYS A 203 0.94 7.12 -1.61
N HIS A 204 1.09 7.22 -2.93
CA HIS A 204 0.46 8.28 -3.73
C HIS A 204 -1.05 8.04 -3.86
N ARG A 205 -1.44 6.77 -3.99
CA ARG A 205 -2.82 6.32 -4.16
C ARG A 205 -3.06 5.06 -3.34
N ILE A 206 -4.28 4.92 -2.86
CA ILE A 206 -4.69 3.82 -1.99
C ILE A 206 -5.94 3.15 -2.55
N GLY A 207 -5.89 1.82 -2.66
CA GLY A 207 -7.04 0.97 -2.87
C GLY A 207 -7.44 0.29 -1.56
N MET A 208 -8.74 0.28 -1.24
CA MET A 208 -9.24 -0.40 -0.05
C MET A 208 -10.10 -1.59 -0.43
N LEU A 209 -9.74 -2.77 0.09
CA LEU A 209 -10.50 -4.00 -0.10
C LEU A 209 -11.36 -4.33 1.13
N LYS A 210 -12.59 -4.77 0.89
CA LYS A 210 -13.51 -5.30 1.89
C LYS A 210 -14.26 -6.50 1.32
N GLN A 211 -14.17 -7.66 1.97
CA GLN A 211 -14.87 -8.89 1.54
C GLN A 211 -14.65 -9.23 0.05
N GLY A 212 -13.42 -9.12 -0.43
CA GLY A 212 -13.04 -9.42 -1.81
C GLY A 212 -13.39 -8.35 -2.83
N LYS A 213 -13.96 -7.22 -2.44
CA LYS A 213 -14.33 -6.11 -3.33
C LYS A 213 -13.48 -4.88 -3.08
N LEU A 214 -13.20 -4.14 -4.14
CA LEU A 214 -12.60 -2.81 -4.05
C LEU A 214 -13.70 -1.81 -3.64
N VAL A 215 -13.58 -1.24 -2.43
CA VAL A 215 -14.60 -0.33 -1.88
C VAL A 215 -14.18 1.14 -1.93
N ALA A 216 -12.89 1.42 -2.09
CA ALA A 216 -12.37 2.76 -2.34
C ALA A 216 -11.09 2.68 -3.19
N LEU A 217 -10.87 3.68 -4.03
CA LEU A 217 -9.66 3.84 -4.83
C LEU A 217 -9.48 5.33 -5.15
N ASP A 218 -8.53 5.99 -4.50
CA ASP A 218 -8.24 7.40 -4.76
C ASP A 218 -6.79 7.76 -4.34
N ARG A 219 -6.38 8.99 -4.67
CA ARG A 219 -5.13 9.57 -4.15
C ARG A 219 -5.23 9.70 -2.63
N THR A 220 -4.13 9.44 -1.93
CA THR A 220 -4.05 9.57 -0.47
C THR A 220 -4.54 10.95 0.00
N ALA A 221 -4.10 12.01 -0.68
CA ALA A 221 -4.53 13.38 -0.38
C ALA A 221 -6.05 13.60 -0.53
N ASN A 222 -6.69 12.96 -1.54
CA ASN A 222 -8.13 13.08 -1.74
C ASN A 222 -8.91 12.33 -0.66
N LEU A 223 -8.45 11.13 -0.27
CA LEU A 223 -9.05 10.35 0.80
C LEU A 223 -9.03 11.12 2.13
N LEU A 224 -7.90 11.75 2.46
CA LEU A 224 -7.77 12.60 3.65
C LEU A 224 -8.65 13.86 3.55
N ALA A 225 -8.72 14.49 2.37
CA ALA A 225 -9.53 15.68 2.14
C ALA A 225 -11.05 15.39 2.16
N ALA A 226 -11.48 14.21 1.69
CA ALA A 226 -12.89 13.81 1.70
C ALA A 226 -13.44 13.65 3.14
N THR A 227 -12.57 13.33 4.07
CA THR A 227 -12.88 13.24 5.50
C THR A 227 -12.47 14.54 6.22
N ALA A 228 -12.47 15.69 5.52
CA ALA A 228 -12.03 17.01 6.03
C ALA A 228 -12.83 17.46 7.25
N SER A 229 -12.69 16.72 8.33
CA SER A 229 -13.21 17.00 9.64
C SER A 229 -12.04 17.22 10.60
N THR A 230 -12.19 18.18 11.46
CA THR A 230 -11.32 18.35 12.61
C THR A 230 -11.62 17.24 13.61
N MET A 231 -10.59 16.54 14.07
CA MET A 231 -10.72 15.52 15.11
C MET A 231 -10.28 16.10 16.45
N LEU A 232 -11.15 15.99 17.45
CA LEU A 232 -10.77 16.20 18.84
C LEU A 232 -10.41 14.85 19.43
N ARG A 233 -9.18 14.70 19.90
CA ARG A 233 -8.69 13.51 20.59
C ARG A 233 -8.27 13.91 22.00
N PHE A 234 -8.80 13.25 23.01
CA PHE A 234 -8.46 13.53 24.40
C PHE A 234 -8.60 12.28 25.27
N LYS A 235 -8.03 12.33 26.48
CA LYS A 235 -8.18 11.26 27.47
C LYS A 235 -9.13 11.69 28.58
N THR A 236 -9.98 10.78 29.03
CA THR A 236 -10.84 10.95 30.21
C THR A 236 -11.17 9.60 30.84
N ASP A 237 -11.37 9.60 32.16
CA ASP A 237 -11.89 8.44 32.92
C ASP A 237 -13.40 8.57 33.17
N GLN A 238 -14.01 9.66 32.71
CA GLN A 238 -15.41 9.96 33.00
C GLN A 238 -16.32 9.58 31.85
N ALA A 239 -17.57 9.29 32.13
CA ALA A 239 -18.59 9.03 31.13
C ALA A 239 -18.86 10.31 30.31
N LEU A 240 -19.01 10.18 29.02
CA LEU A 240 -19.38 11.28 28.13
C LEU A 240 -20.86 11.63 28.30
N PRO A 241 -21.21 12.91 28.12
CA PRO A 241 -22.62 13.33 28.02
C PRO A 241 -23.36 12.52 26.98
N ALA A 242 -24.63 12.17 27.22
CA ALA A 242 -25.47 11.39 26.33
C ALA A 242 -25.54 11.98 24.91
N ALA A 243 -25.51 13.31 24.80
CA ALA A 243 -25.50 14.02 23.51
C ALA A 243 -24.22 13.78 22.69
N LEU A 244 -23.10 13.46 23.32
CA LEU A 244 -21.80 13.23 22.67
C LEU A 244 -21.45 11.74 22.56
N ALA A 245 -21.98 10.90 23.45
CA ALA A 245 -21.67 9.47 23.50
C ALA A 245 -21.97 8.74 22.17
N GLY A 246 -23.06 9.13 21.48
CA GLY A 246 -23.43 8.58 20.18
C GLY A 246 -22.55 9.02 18.99
N GLN A 247 -21.75 10.08 19.17
CA GLN A 247 -20.87 10.64 18.14
C GLN A 247 -19.38 10.39 18.46
N ALA A 248 -19.11 9.90 19.68
CA ALA A 248 -17.77 9.67 20.17
C ALA A 248 -17.30 8.23 19.85
N ARG A 249 -16.06 8.11 19.41
CA ARG A 249 -15.33 6.85 19.43
C ARG A 249 -14.53 6.79 20.72
N VAL A 250 -14.77 5.76 21.53
CA VAL A 250 -14.08 5.58 22.81
C VAL A 250 -13.24 4.30 22.75
N THR A 251 -11.95 4.42 23.02
CA THR A 251 -11.00 3.30 23.10
C THR A 251 -10.23 3.40 24.43
N GLY A 252 -10.65 2.65 25.43
CA GLY A 252 -10.13 2.78 26.79
C GLY A 252 -10.41 4.18 27.34
N ARG A 253 -9.36 4.96 27.67
CA ARG A 253 -9.46 6.36 28.12
C ARG A 253 -9.49 7.38 26.98
N ILE A 254 -9.17 6.96 25.75
CA ILE A 254 -9.07 7.85 24.60
C ILE A 254 -10.45 8.04 23.99
N VAL A 255 -10.85 9.30 23.86
CA VAL A 255 -12.07 9.74 23.21
C VAL A 255 -11.71 10.50 21.94
N GLN A 256 -12.39 10.18 20.85
CA GLN A 256 -12.29 10.87 19.56
C GLN A 256 -13.67 11.41 19.20
N LEU A 257 -13.75 12.70 18.90
CA LEU A 257 -14.95 13.39 18.44
C LEU A 257 -14.66 14.08 17.11
N LYS A 258 -15.57 13.93 16.16
CA LYS A 258 -15.50 14.56 14.85
C LYS A 258 -16.14 15.96 14.92
N ALA A 259 -15.41 16.98 14.49
CA ALA A 259 -15.90 18.34 14.33
C ALA A 259 -15.85 18.75 12.85
N ARG A 260 -16.88 19.44 12.37
CA ARG A 260 -16.94 19.91 10.96
C ARG A 260 -16.05 21.11 10.73
N ASP A 261 -15.96 21.99 11.69
CA ASP A 261 -15.22 23.25 11.63
C ASP A 261 -14.80 23.73 13.03
N ALA A 262 -14.16 24.87 13.13
CA ALA A 262 -13.70 25.46 14.38
C ALA A 262 -14.85 25.77 15.34
N ALA A 263 -16.01 26.17 14.84
CA ALA A 263 -17.19 26.45 15.68
C ALA A 263 -17.76 25.17 16.29
N ASP A 264 -17.70 24.04 15.57
CA ASP A 264 -18.04 22.72 16.10
C ASP A 264 -17.06 22.30 17.21
N VAL A 265 -15.77 22.55 17.05
CA VAL A 265 -14.74 22.30 18.08
C VAL A 265 -15.10 23.07 19.36
N GLU A 266 -15.40 24.35 19.22
CA GLU A 266 -15.77 25.19 20.36
C GLU A 266 -17.03 24.68 21.08
N ARG A 267 -18.07 24.30 20.31
CA ARG A 267 -19.30 23.72 20.88
C ARG A 267 -19.05 22.39 21.61
N LEU A 268 -18.22 21.50 21.04
CA LEU A 268 -17.89 20.24 21.68
C LEU A 268 -17.12 20.43 22.97
N LEU A 269 -16.14 21.34 22.99
CA LEU A 269 -15.39 21.68 24.20
C LEU A 269 -16.28 22.35 25.26
N ALA A 270 -17.21 23.23 24.87
CA ALA A 270 -18.18 23.84 25.77
C ALA A 270 -19.09 22.77 26.41
N ALA A 271 -19.62 21.84 25.61
CA ALA A 271 -20.47 20.75 26.12
C ALA A 271 -19.72 19.82 27.09
N LEU A 272 -18.46 19.51 26.83
CA LEU A 272 -17.61 18.71 27.72
C LEU A 272 -17.37 19.48 29.06
N ARG A 273 -17.11 20.78 28.99
CA ARG A 273 -16.89 21.62 30.14
C ARG A 273 -18.16 21.75 30.99
N GLU A 274 -19.32 21.97 30.38
CA GLU A 274 -20.62 22.04 31.07
C GLU A 274 -20.96 20.74 31.80
N ALA A 275 -20.59 19.60 31.18
CA ALA A 275 -20.75 18.28 31.80
C ALA A 275 -19.64 17.95 32.81
N GLN A 276 -18.74 18.92 33.11
CA GLN A 276 -17.61 18.77 34.02
C GLN A 276 -16.70 17.57 33.69
N VAL A 277 -16.60 17.17 32.38
CA VAL A 277 -15.69 16.13 31.95
C VAL A 277 -14.26 16.64 32.02
N ARG A 278 -13.43 15.96 32.79
CA ARG A 278 -12.00 16.27 32.87
C ARG A 278 -11.29 15.77 31.60
N ILE A 279 -10.70 16.71 30.89
CA ILE A 279 -9.95 16.46 29.64
C ILE A 279 -8.46 16.43 29.95
N GLU A 280 -7.78 15.37 29.53
CA GLU A 280 -6.32 15.21 29.58
C GLU A 280 -5.82 14.99 28.16
N ASP A 281 -4.60 15.46 27.85
CA ASP A 281 -3.90 15.24 26.55
C ASP A 281 -4.79 15.62 25.35
N LEU A 282 -5.35 16.85 25.33
CA LEU A 282 -6.17 17.32 24.23
C LEU A 282 -5.33 17.58 22.98
N GLU A 283 -5.65 16.88 21.91
CA GLU A 283 -5.15 17.10 20.56
C GLU A 283 -6.31 17.53 19.65
N ILE A 284 -6.06 18.54 18.83
CA ILE A 284 -6.98 18.98 17.77
C ILE A 284 -6.21 18.89 16.46
N GLY A 285 -6.62 17.97 15.61
CA GLY A 285 -5.92 17.68 14.36
C GLY A 285 -6.88 17.46 13.20
N ARG A 286 -6.33 17.13 12.05
CA ARG A 286 -7.10 16.62 10.91
C ARG A 286 -7.30 15.13 11.08
N ALA A 287 -8.36 14.59 10.47
CA ALA A 287 -8.55 13.17 10.36
C ALA A 287 -7.34 12.55 9.64
N ASP A 288 -6.83 11.45 10.17
CA ASP A 288 -5.77 10.65 9.57
C ASP A 288 -6.33 9.52 8.68
N LEU A 289 -5.45 8.76 8.05
CA LEU A 289 -5.86 7.65 7.20
C LEU A 289 -6.58 6.54 8.00
N GLU A 290 -6.33 6.44 9.31
CA GLU A 290 -7.03 5.48 10.17
C GLU A 290 -8.51 5.84 10.31
N ASP A 291 -8.81 7.11 10.49
CA ASP A 291 -10.18 7.60 10.57
C ASP A 291 -10.94 7.36 9.25
N VAL A 292 -10.31 7.69 8.11
CA VAL A 292 -10.84 7.43 6.77
C VAL A 292 -11.10 5.94 6.55
N PHE A 293 -10.13 5.11 6.89
CA PHE A 293 -10.23 3.66 6.74
C PHE A 293 -11.40 3.09 7.53
N LEU A 294 -11.55 3.51 8.78
CA LEU A 294 -12.64 3.05 9.64
C LEU A 294 -14.01 3.50 9.14
N GLU A 295 -14.11 4.74 8.66
CA GLU A 295 -15.35 5.26 8.07
C GLU A 295 -15.78 4.44 6.85
N ILE A 296 -14.86 4.18 5.92
CA ILE A 296 -15.12 3.35 4.73
C ILE A 296 -15.46 1.91 5.10
N MET A 297 -14.79 1.36 6.11
CA MET A 297 -15.04 -0.02 6.55
C MET A 297 -16.36 -0.16 7.33
N GLN A 298 -16.85 0.89 7.98
CA GLN A 298 -18.14 0.89 8.68
C GLN A 298 -19.30 1.22 7.74
N ALA A 299 -19.10 2.14 6.77
CA ALA A 299 -20.11 2.47 5.77
C ALA A 299 -20.42 1.25 4.92
N GLY A 300 -21.48 0.52 5.25
CA GLY A 300 -21.98 -0.59 4.46
C GLY A 300 -22.41 -0.12 3.07
N GLY A 301 -21.53 -0.17 2.08
CA GLY A 301 -21.91 -0.18 0.66
C GLY A 301 -22.32 1.15 0.01
N ARG A 302 -21.96 2.32 0.52
CA ARG A 302 -21.89 3.52 -0.33
C ARG A 302 -20.56 3.51 -1.08
N GLN A 303 -20.60 3.17 -2.37
CA GLN A 303 -19.48 3.44 -3.26
C GLN A 303 -19.19 4.95 -3.22
N PRO A 304 -18.02 5.40 -2.76
CA PRO A 304 -17.55 6.72 -3.15
C PRO A 304 -17.39 6.69 -4.67
N ALA A 305 -17.79 7.77 -5.34
CA ALA A 305 -17.68 7.91 -6.78
C ALA A 305 -16.24 7.57 -7.17
N LEU A 306 -16.08 6.53 -7.98
CA LEU A 306 -14.81 6.24 -8.65
C LEU A 306 -14.48 7.50 -9.47
N GLY A 307 -13.46 8.26 -9.05
CA GLY A 307 -13.03 9.44 -9.80
C GLY A 307 -12.73 9.01 -11.22
N GLU A 308 -13.42 9.59 -12.18
CA GLU A 308 -13.12 9.37 -13.58
C GLU A 308 -11.64 9.66 -13.84
N PRO A 309 -10.96 8.87 -14.68
CA PRO A 309 -9.59 9.16 -15.07
C PRO A 309 -9.59 10.57 -15.70
N ALA A 310 -8.80 11.47 -15.12
CA ALA A 310 -8.67 12.84 -15.61
C ALA A 310 -8.42 12.81 -17.12
N GLY A 311 -9.43 13.29 -17.87
CA GLY A 311 -9.39 13.39 -19.31
C GLY A 311 -8.14 14.13 -19.74
N GLN A 312 -7.49 13.62 -20.78
CA GLN A 312 -6.42 14.26 -21.50
C GLN A 312 -6.79 15.73 -21.74
N ALA A 313 -6.09 16.65 -21.10
CA ALA A 313 -6.15 18.06 -21.44
C ALA A 313 -5.68 18.19 -22.89
N ALA A 314 -6.60 18.47 -23.79
CA ALA A 314 -6.30 18.78 -25.17
C ALA A 314 -5.39 20.02 -25.20
N LEU A 315 -4.22 19.87 -25.78
CA LEU A 315 -3.35 21.00 -26.13
C LEU A 315 -4.09 21.95 -27.04
N PRO A 316 -4.09 23.30 -26.82
CA PRO A 316 -4.71 24.23 -27.72
C PRO A 316 -4.00 24.19 -29.07
N ALA A 317 -4.79 24.04 -30.14
CA ALA A 317 -4.33 24.10 -31.51
C ALA A 317 -3.68 25.47 -31.76
N THR A 318 -2.43 25.47 -32.22
CA THR A 318 -1.71 26.65 -32.67
C THR A 318 -2.44 27.22 -33.90
N ALA A 319 -2.96 28.45 -33.74
CA ALA A 319 -3.55 29.21 -34.81
C ALA A 319 -2.53 29.43 -35.95
N GLY A 320 -2.90 29.01 -37.14
CA GLY A 320 -2.11 29.22 -38.35
C GLY A 320 -1.94 30.71 -38.62
N VAL A 321 -0.72 31.13 -38.82
CA VAL A 321 -0.37 32.45 -39.37
C VAL A 321 -0.53 32.35 -40.88
N ALA A 322 -1.51 33.11 -41.39
CA ALA A 322 -1.77 33.30 -42.80
C ALA A 322 -0.61 34.02 -43.49
N GLY A 323 -0.31 33.56 -44.71
CA GLY A 323 0.76 34.09 -45.53
C GLY A 323 0.51 35.53 -45.99
N VAL A 324 1.61 36.24 -46.20
CA VAL A 324 1.66 37.45 -47.03
C VAL A 324 2.58 37.13 -48.19
N ALA A 325 2.00 37.10 -49.38
CA ALA A 325 2.67 37.14 -50.66
C ALA A 325 3.03 38.60 -51.00
N GLY A 326 4.14 38.82 -51.69
CA GLY A 326 4.47 40.13 -52.28
C GLY A 326 5.93 40.24 -52.64
N VAL A 327 6.25 39.96 -53.82
CA VAL A 327 6.63 40.78 -55.00
C VAL A 327 8.13 41.17 -55.04
N ALA A 328 8.75 40.64 -56.10
CA ALA A 328 9.71 41.21 -57.08
C ALA A 328 11.04 41.84 -56.56
N ALA A 329 12.10 41.31 -56.99
CA ALA A 329 13.04 41.70 -58.09
C ALA A 329 14.22 40.70 -58.09
#